data_dacd12ecceb90c73804b314b38bd2b72
#
_entry.id   dacd12ecceb90c73804b314b38bd2b72
#
_cell.length_a   1.000
_cell.length_b   1.000
_cell.length_c   1.000
_cell.angle_alpha   90.00
_cell.angle_beta   90.00
_cell.angle_gamma   90.00
#
_symmetry.space_group_name_H-M   'P 1'
#
loop_
_entity.id
_entity.type
_entity.pdbx_description
1 polymer ?
#
loop_
_entity_poly.entity_id
_entity_poly.type
_entity_poly.pdbx_seq_one_letter_code
_entity_poly.pdbx_strand_id
1 'polypeptide(L)'
;LNVVKQVKEMLGSNAVPIVLPIGAEEDFKGVVDLIKNRAIVWDEAGQGATFEVVPIPEDMKEDVLLYREKLVEAVADYDETLMEKFFEDPDSITEEEINEALRKATIDLSIIPMTCGSSFKNKGVQFMLDAVCKYLPSPLDKDNIKGTNPDTDEEIENHMSHFVVISAHAVFL
;
A
#
# COMPACT_ATOMS: atom_id res chain seq x y z
N LEU A 1 10.76 11.14 3.03
CA LEU A 1 9.78 11.50 4.07
C LEU A 1 9.12 12.87 3.84
N ASN A 2 9.80 13.81 3.21
CA ASN A 2 9.21 15.11 2.84
C ASN A 2 7.98 14.96 1.92
N VAL A 3 7.99 13.99 1.00
CA VAL A 3 6.85 13.71 0.09
C VAL A 3 5.61 13.27 0.89
N VAL A 4 5.76 12.41 1.90
CA VAL A 4 4.64 12.00 2.77
C VAL A 4 4.00 13.20 3.45
N LYS A 5 4.82 14.11 3.98
CA LYS A 5 4.36 15.35 4.59
C LYS A 5 3.63 16.24 3.59
N GLN A 6 4.19 16.41 2.39
CA GLN A 6 3.56 17.21 1.32
C GLN A 6 2.21 16.62 0.89
N VAL A 7 2.11 15.29 0.74
CA VAL A 7 0.85 14.62 0.39
C VAL A 7 -0.21 14.86 1.48
N LYS A 8 0.17 14.77 2.76
CA LYS A 8 -0.75 15.09 3.87
C LYS A 8 -1.19 16.55 3.86
N GLU A 9 -0.26 17.48 3.70
CA GLU A 9 -0.54 18.92 3.77
C GLU A 9 -1.28 19.46 2.53
N MET A 10 -0.89 19.01 1.33
CA MET A 10 -1.44 19.54 0.08
C MET A 10 -2.71 18.84 -0.38
N LEU A 11 -2.82 17.53 -0.13
CA LEU A 11 -3.98 16.73 -0.56
C LEU A 11 -4.95 16.42 0.57
N GLY A 12 -4.62 16.78 1.82
CA GLY A 12 -5.46 16.50 2.99
C GLY A 12 -5.71 15.00 3.24
N SER A 13 -4.82 14.16 2.71
CA SER A 13 -5.00 12.71 2.75
C SER A 13 -4.16 12.06 3.86
N ASN A 14 -4.68 10.97 4.44
CA ASN A 14 -3.94 10.19 5.42
C ASN A 14 -2.94 9.24 4.72
N ALA A 15 -1.83 9.82 4.23
CA ALA A 15 -0.76 9.08 3.57
C ALA A 15 0.10 8.36 4.61
N VAL A 16 0.18 7.03 4.50
CA VAL A 16 0.93 6.17 5.42
C VAL A 16 1.99 5.40 4.65
N PRO A 17 3.29 5.61 4.93
CA PRO A 17 4.35 4.84 4.29
C PRO A 17 4.33 3.39 4.80
N ILE A 18 4.38 2.44 3.87
CA ILE A 18 4.52 1.00 4.15
C ILE A 18 5.94 0.51 3.90
N VAL A 19 6.77 1.33 3.28
CA VAL A 19 8.20 1.10 3.09
C VAL A 19 8.98 2.39 3.32
N LEU A 20 10.24 2.27 3.76
CA LEU A 20 11.19 3.38 3.85
C LEU A 20 12.34 3.17 2.87
N PRO A 21 12.85 4.22 2.20
CA PRO A 21 13.96 4.09 1.28
C PRO A 21 15.30 3.90 2.02
N ILE A 22 16.14 3.02 1.49
CA ILE A 22 17.54 2.88 1.88
C ILE A 22 18.39 3.65 0.87
N GLY A 23 18.91 4.80 1.31
CA GLY A 23 19.57 5.76 0.43
C GLY A 23 18.59 6.66 -0.32
N ALA A 24 19.13 7.60 -1.08
CA ALA A 24 18.36 8.58 -1.85
C ALA A 24 19.01 8.81 -3.23
N GLU A 25 18.21 9.17 -4.22
CA GLU A 25 18.65 9.54 -5.58
C GLU A 25 19.57 8.48 -6.21
N GLU A 26 20.82 8.81 -6.47
CA GLU A 26 21.81 7.89 -7.06
C GLU A 26 22.20 6.77 -6.09
N ASP A 27 22.19 7.07 -4.79
CA ASP A 27 22.51 6.11 -3.71
C ASP A 27 21.32 5.24 -3.27
N PHE A 28 20.20 5.27 -3.98
CA PHE A 28 19.06 4.41 -3.67
C PHE A 28 19.41 2.94 -3.90
N LYS A 29 19.54 2.19 -2.81
CA LYS A 29 19.95 0.77 -2.80
C LYS A 29 18.77 -0.18 -2.63
N GLY A 30 17.79 0.23 -1.85
CA GLY A 30 16.71 -0.67 -1.46
C GLY A 30 15.62 0.01 -0.65
N VAL A 31 14.81 -0.81 0.01
CA VAL A 31 13.75 -0.35 0.91
C VAL A 31 13.72 -1.19 2.19
N VAL A 32 13.20 -0.60 3.26
CA VAL A 32 12.79 -1.33 4.45
C VAL A 32 11.28 -1.52 4.39
N ASP A 33 10.84 -2.78 4.36
CA ASP A 33 9.44 -3.17 4.48
C ASP A 33 9.00 -3.06 5.94
N LEU A 34 8.13 -2.10 6.24
CA LEU A 34 7.67 -1.82 7.61
C LEU A 34 6.70 -2.89 8.12
N ILE A 35 5.98 -3.56 7.23
CA ILE A 35 5.03 -4.61 7.60
C ILE A 35 5.78 -5.86 8.02
N LYS A 36 6.72 -6.31 7.19
CA LYS A 36 7.54 -7.52 7.45
C LYS A 36 8.76 -7.26 8.32
N ASN A 37 9.01 -5.99 8.66
CA ASN A 37 10.15 -5.55 9.46
C ASN A 37 11.50 -6.09 8.95
N ARG A 38 11.76 -5.90 7.65
CA ARG A 38 12.96 -6.39 6.98
C ARG A 38 13.45 -5.42 5.92
N ALA A 39 14.76 -5.39 5.69
CA ALA A 39 15.34 -4.62 4.60
C ALA A 39 15.52 -5.47 3.34
N ILE A 40 15.34 -4.84 2.19
CA ILE A 40 15.42 -5.45 0.87
C ILE A 40 16.32 -4.59 0.01
N VAL A 41 17.36 -5.19 -0.54
CA VAL A 41 18.34 -4.52 -1.39
C VAL A 41 18.39 -5.21 -2.74
N TRP A 42 18.37 -4.41 -3.82
CA TRP A 42 18.51 -4.93 -5.19
C TRP A 42 19.93 -4.94 -5.64
N ASP A 43 20.33 -6.05 -6.29
CA ASP A 43 21.61 -6.15 -6.94
C ASP A 43 21.68 -5.25 -8.19
N GLU A 44 22.76 -4.47 -8.31
CA GLU A 44 23.00 -3.61 -9.48
C GLU A 44 23.30 -4.42 -10.75
N ALA A 45 23.98 -5.56 -10.60
CA ALA A 45 24.29 -6.43 -11.75
C ALA A 45 23.06 -7.10 -12.36
N GLY A 46 22.01 -7.33 -11.56
CA GLY A 46 20.74 -7.96 -11.97
C GLY A 46 19.71 -7.00 -12.57
N GLN A 47 20.04 -5.72 -12.81
CA GLN A 47 19.10 -4.71 -13.31
C GLN A 47 17.77 -4.67 -12.53
N GLY A 48 17.82 -4.89 -11.23
CA GLY A 48 16.65 -4.88 -10.34
C GLY A 48 15.75 -6.12 -10.44
N ALA A 49 16.14 -7.16 -11.16
CA ALA A 49 15.36 -8.39 -11.27
C ALA A 49 15.46 -9.27 -10.02
N THR A 50 16.59 -9.21 -9.33
CA THR A 50 16.87 -9.97 -8.11
C THR A 50 17.07 -9.05 -6.92
N PHE A 51 16.60 -9.50 -5.77
CA PHE A 51 16.77 -8.79 -4.51
C PHE A 51 17.21 -9.76 -3.41
N GLU A 52 17.85 -9.21 -2.40
CA GLU A 52 18.24 -9.94 -1.19
C GLU A 52 17.56 -9.33 0.03
N VAL A 53 17.18 -10.18 0.98
CA VAL A 53 16.70 -9.75 2.29
C VAL A 53 17.93 -9.61 3.18
N VAL A 54 18.14 -8.41 3.70
CA VAL A 54 19.27 -8.08 4.56
C VAL A 54 18.78 -7.56 5.91
N PRO A 55 19.60 -7.59 6.95
CA PRO A 55 19.26 -6.92 8.21
C PRO A 55 19.02 -5.42 8.01
N ILE A 56 18.11 -4.85 8.81
CA ILE A 56 17.86 -3.41 8.79
C ILE A 56 19.15 -2.68 9.19
N PRO A 57 19.60 -1.67 8.39
CA PRO A 57 20.77 -0.88 8.72
C PRO A 57 20.64 -0.22 10.09
N GLU A 58 21.75 -0.19 10.85
CA GLU A 58 21.76 0.34 12.24
C GLU A 58 21.28 1.79 12.31
N ASP A 59 21.67 2.62 11.35
CA ASP A 59 21.32 4.02 11.23
C ASP A 59 19.84 4.27 10.90
N MET A 60 19.10 3.24 10.48
CA MET A 60 17.68 3.31 10.15
C MET A 60 16.78 2.71 11.23
N LYS A 61 17.31 2.01 12.22
CA LYS A 61 16.51 1.26 13.21
C LYS A 61 15.52 2.17 13.96
N GLU A 62 15.95 3.35 14.36
CA GLU A 62 15.09 4.30 15.08
C GLU A 62 13.94 4.80 14.18
N ASP A 63 14.24 5.15 12.94
CA ASP A 63 13.22 5.57 11.96
C ASP A 63 12.25 4.42 11.65
N VAL A 64 12.76 3.20 11.47
CA VAL A 64 11.94 2.03 11.20
C VAL A 64 10.97 1.75 12.35
N LEU A 65 11.43 1.79 13.58
CA LEU A 65 10.57 1.62 14.76
C LEU A 65 9.48 2.70 14.80
N LEU A 66 9.86 3.97 14.64
CA LEU A 66 8.93 5.10 14.65
C LEU A 66 7.87 4.99 13.55
N TYR A 67 8.28 4.64 12.32
CA TYR A 67 7.34 4.58 11.20
C TYR A 67 6.51 3.30 11.22
N ARG A 68 7.03 2.19 11.74
CA ARG A 68 6.25 0.99 11.99
C ARG A 68 5.17 1.23 13.04
N GLU A 69 5.51 1.88 14.15
CA GLU A 69 4.54 2.27 15.19
C GLU A 69 3.42 3.14 14.60
N LYS A 70 3.77 4.17 13.82
CA LYS A 70 2.77 5.01 13.13
C LYS A 70 1.92 4.26 12.11
N LEU A 71 2.48 3.27 11.43
CA LEU A 71 1.73 2.40 10.52
C LEU A 71 0.71 1.57 11.31
N VAL A 72 1.14 0.92 12.39
CA VAL A 72 0.27 0.07 13.22
C VAL A 72 -0.81 0.91 13.89
N GLU A 73 -0.47 2.07 14.46
CA GLU A 73 -1.43 3.04 15.02
C GLU A 73 -2.48 3.43 13.97
N ALA A 74 -2.06 3.81 12.76
CA ALA A 74 -2.97 4.24 11.70
C ALA A 74 -3.93 3.14 11.25
N VAL A 75 -3.53 1.86 11.25
CA VAL A 75 -4.42 0.75 10.89
C VAL A 75 -5.26 0.28 12.07
N ALA A 76 -4.78 0.41 13.29
CA ALA A 76 -5.51 0.06 14.50
C ALA A 76 -6.77 0.94 14.68
N ASP A 77 -6.76 2.19 14.22
CA ASP A 77 -7.94 3.06 14.22
C ASP A 77 -9.14 2.48 13.45
N TYR A 78 -8.92 1.47 12.60
CA TYR A 78 -9.94 0.86 11.74
C TYR A 78 -10.31 -0.58 12.13
N ASP A 79 -9.72 -1.10 13.22
CA ASP A 79 -10.02 -2.45 13.71
C ASP A 79 -9.92 -2.49 15.25
N GLU A 80 -11.06 -2.68 15.92
CA GLU A 80 -11.12 -2.68 17.39
C GLU A 80 -10.20 -3.72 18.04
N THR A 81 -10.05 -4.88 17.41
CA THR A 81 -9.15 -5.95 17.89
C THR A 81 -7.68 -5.55 17.79
N LEU A 82 -7.31 -4.86 16.72
CA LEU A 82 -5.96 -4.33 16.56
C LEU A 82 -5.68 -3.18 17.53
N MET A 83 -6.69 -2.35 17.80
CA MET A 83 -6.58 -1.27 18.78
C MET A 83 -6.30 -1.82 20.18
N GLU A 84 -7.02 -2.86 20.59
CA GLU A 84 -6.78 -3.52 21.89
C GLU A 84 -5.36 -4.09 21.95
N LYS A 85 -4.93 -4.84 20.93
CA LYS A 85 -3.57 -5.39 20.84
C LYS A 85 -2.49 -4.30 20.82
N PHE A 86 -2.73 -3.20 20.14
CA PHE A 86 -1.77 -2.08 20.06
C PHE A 86 -1.49 -1.49 21.44
N PHE A 87 -2.50 -1.41 22.32
CA PHE A 87 -2.33 -0.91 23.69
C PHE A 87 -1.79 -1.97 24.66
N GLU A 88 -2.10 -3.24 24.48
CA GLU A 88 -1.66 -4.31 25.37
C GLU A 88 -0.25 -4.82 25.01
N ASP A 89 -0.02 -5.17 23.75
CA ASP A 89 1.24 -5.72 23.25
C ASP A 89 1.36 -5.48 21.73
N PRO A 90 1.95 -4.36 21.30
CA PRO A 90 2.12 -4.04 19.89
C PRO A 90 2.93 -5.08 19.09
N ASP A 91 3.79 -5.85 19.78
CA ASP A 91 4.62 -6.89 19.15
C ASP A 91 3.82 -8.17 18.83
N SER A 92 2.64 -8.33 19.42
CA SER A 92 1.73 -9.45 19.14
C SER A 92 0.96 -9.30 17.83
N ILE A 93 0.99 -8.11 17.21
CA ILE A 93 0.27 -7.83 15.96
C ILE A 93 1.00 -8.49 14.79
N THR A 94 0.30 -9.38 14.10
CA THR A 94 0.84 -10.14 12.97
C THR A 94 0.87 -9.35 11.67
N GLU A 95 1.68 -9.81 10.72
CA GLU A 95 1.73 -9.25 9.36
C GLU A 95 0.37 -9.33 8.67
N GLU A 96 -0.34 -10.44 8.83
CA GLU A 96 -1.66 -10.68 8.25
C GLU A 96 -2.69 -9.68 8.75
N GLU A 97 -2.73 -9.42 10.04
CA GLU A 97 -3.65 -8.46 10.66
C GLU A 97 -3.40 -7.03 10.16
N ILE A 98 -2.12 -6.62 10.08
CA ILE A 98 -1.77 -5.31 9.52
C ILE A 98 -2.24 -5.20 8.06
N ASN A 99 -2.02 -6.25 7.27
CA ASN A 99 -2.39 -6.26 5.85
C ASN A 99 -3.90 -6.20 5.64
N GLU A 100 -4.69 -6.93 6.43
CA GLU A 100 -6.15 -6.93 6.35
C GLU A 100 -6.72 -5.57 6.75
N ALA A 101 -6.25 -4.99 7.85
CA ALA A 101 -6.69 -3.66 8.29
C ALA A 101 -6.29 -2.57 7.29
N LEU A 102 -5.05 -2.62 6.77
CA LEU A 102 -4.58 -1.69 5.76
C LEU A 102 -5.41 -1.77 4.47
N ARG A 103 -5.79 -3.00 4.04
CA ARG A 103 -6.67 -3.19 2.89
C ARG A 103 -8.05 -2.58 3.12
N LYS A 104 -8.68 -2.86 4.25
CA LYS A 104 -9.98 -2.29 4.61
C LYS A 104 -9.93 -0.76 4.58
N ALA A 105 -8.96 -0.16 5.28
CA ALA A 105 -8.78 1.28 5.35
C ALA A 105 -8.46 1.92 3.98
N THR A 106 -7.78 1.19 3.08
CA THR A 106 -7.49 1.66 1.72
C THR A 106 -8.75 1.63 0.84
N ILE A 107 -9.57 0.58 0.94
CA ILE A 107 -10.84 0.47 0.19
C ILE A 107 -11.82 1.57 0.61
N ASP A 108 -11.84 1.92 1.89
CA ASP A 108 -12.65 3.00 2.45
C ASP A 108 -12.06 4.40 2.22
N LEU A 109 -10.91 4.50 1.54
CA LEU A 109 -10.16 5.74 1.28
C LEU A 109 -9.72 6.48 2.55
N SER A 110 -9.68 5.82 3.68
CA SER A 110 -9.27 6.37 4.97
C SER A 110 -7.75 6.43 5.14
N ILE A 111 -7.04 5.50 4.49
CA ILE A 111 -5.58 5.46 4.43
C ILE A 111 -5.13 5.36 2.97
N ILE A 112 -4.08 6.09 2.63
CA ILE A 112 -3.38 5.95 1.35
C ILE A 112 -2.00 5.34 1.61
N PRO A 113 -1.81 4.03 1.34
CA PRO A 113 -0.51 3.40 1.51
C PRO A 113 0.49 3.96 0.51
N MET A 114 1.66 4.36 1.02
CA MET A 114 2.73 4.91 0.20
C MET A 114 3.89 3.94 0.08
N THR A 115 4.33 3.74 -1.15
CA THR A 115 5.56 2.99 -1.48
C THR A 115 6.61 3.92 -2.08
N CYS A 116 7.85 3.46 -2.12
CA CYS A 116 8.91 4.15 -2.83
C CYS A 116 9.73 3.16 -3.66
N GLY A 117 10.36 3.65 -4.71
CA GLY A 117 11.19 2.87 -5.60
C GLY A 117 11.85 3.71 -6.67
N SER A 118 12.64 3.07 -7.51
CA SER A 118 13.26 3.69 -8.70
C SER A 118 12.87 2.88 -9.93
N SER A 119 11.94 3.40 -10.72
CA SER A 119 11.49 2.76 -11.96
C SER A 119 12.62 2.66 -12.99
N PHE A 120 13.47 3.68 -13.08
CA PHE A 120 14.62 3.67 -13.98
C PHE A 120 15.63 2.54 -13.65
N LYS A 121 15.86 2.29 -12.35
CA LYS A 121 16.73 1.19 -11.87
C LYS A 121 15.97 -0.12 -11.67
N ASN A 122 14.68 -0.18 -11.97
CA ASN A 122 13.78 -1.31 -11.73
C ASN A 122 13.81 -1.81 -10.26
N LYS A 123 14.08 -0.92 -9.30
CA LYS A 123 14.13 -1.24 -7.86
C LYS A 123 12.81 -0.87 -7.19
N GLY A 124 12.15 -1.82 -6.53
CA GLY A 124 10.88 -1.60 -5.82
C GLY A 124 9.61 -1.71 -6.68
N VAL A 125 9.73 -1.95 -7.99
CA VAL A 125 8.58 -2.06 -8.90
C VAL A 125 7.70 -3.26 -8.55
N GLN A 126 8.30 -4.42 -8.25
CA GLN A 126 7.57 -5.61 -7.84
C GLN A 126 6.75 -5.35 -6.56
N PHE A 127 7.34 -4.68 -5.58
CA PHE A 127 6.66 -4.32 -4.33
C PHE A 127 5.49 -3.36 -4.55
N MET A 128 5.63 -2.43 -5.47
CA MET A 128 4.52 -1.53 -5.86
C MET A 128 3.39 -2.33 -6.51
N LEU A 129 3.70 -3.24 -7.43
CA LEU A 129 2.69 -4.09 -8.07
C LEU A 129 2.00 -5.03 -7.08
N ASP A 130 2.76 -5.62 -6.16
CA ASP A 130 2.21 -6.43 -5.07
C ASP A 130 1.28 -5.61 -4.17
N ALA A 131 1.67 -4.36 -3.85
CA ALA A 131 0.83 -3.46 -3.07
C ALA A 131 -0.46 -3.08 -3.81
N VAL A 132 -0.40 -2.86 -5.13
CA VAL A 132 -1.59 -2.63 -5.98
C VAL A 132 -2.53 -3.83 -5.89
N CYS A 133 -2.03 -5.05 -6.09
CA CYS A 133 -2.83 -6.27 -6.03
C CYS A 133 -3.41 -6.53 -4.63
N LYS A 134 -2.67 -6.14 -3.58
CA LYS A 134 -3.00 -6.45 -2.20
C LYS A 134 -3.98 -5.45 -1.58
N TYR A 135 -3.82 -4.17 -1.88
CA TYR A 135 -4.55 -3.10 -1.17
C TYR A 135 -5.61 -2.38 -2.00
N LEU A 136 -5.45 -2.28 -3.32
CA LEU A 136 -6.46 -1.59 -4.11
C LEU A 136 -7.74 -2.42 -4.26
N PRO A 137 -8.91 -1.74 -4.33
CA PRO A 137 -10.18 -2.43 -4.48
C PRO A 137 -10.26 -3.17 -5.82
N SER A 138 -10.75 -4.39 -5.78
CA SER A 138 -11.20 -5.13 -6.96
C SER A 138 -12.64 -4.73 -7.32
N PRO A 139 -13.12 -5.06 -8.51
CA PRO A 139 -14.53 -4.87 -8.85
C PRO A 139 -15.50 -5.59 -7.91
N LEU A 140 -15.04 -6.63 -7.20
CA LEU A 140 -15.86 -7.39 -6.24
C LEU A 140 -15.95 -6.71 -4.88
N ASP A 141 -15.08 -5.77 -4.58
CA ASP A 141 -15.09 -4.97 -3.34
C ASP A 141 -16.04 -3.76 -3.42
N LYS A 142 -16.67 -3.55 -4.57
CA LYS A 142 -17.61 -2.44 -4.80
C LYS A 142 -19.01 -2.96 -5.01
N ASP A 143 -19.98 -2.24 -4.44
CA ASP A 143 -21.40 -2.51 -4.68
C ASP A 143 -21.77 -2.36 -6.15
N ASN A 144 -22.82 -3.08 -6.55
CA ASN A 144 -23.36 -3.00 -7.89
C ASN A 144 -23.85 -1.58 -8.18
N ILE A 145 -23.61 -1.09 -9.38
CA ILE A 145 -24.11 0.22 -9.82
C ILE A 145 -25.57 0.04 -10.23
N LYS A 146 -26.46 0.82 -9.58
CA LYS A 146 -27.84 0.96 -10.00
C LYS A 146 -27.97 2.12 -10.98
N GLY A 147 -28.62 1.88 -12.08
CA GLY A 147 -28.92 2.86 -13.10
C GLY A 147 -30.32 2.66 -13.65
N THR A 148 -30.85 3.65 -14.38
CA THR A 148 -32.14 3.55 -15.06
C THR A 148 -31.89 3.40 -16.56
N ASN A 149 -32.55 2.46 -17.20
CA ASN A 149 -32.56 2.35 -18.65
C ASN A 149 -33.26 3.59 -19.26
N PRO A 150 -32.55 4.36 -20.10
CA PRO A 150 -33.15 5.61 -20.65
C PRO A 150 -34.31 5.34 -21.61
N ASP A 151 -34.46 4.13 -22.14
CA ASP A 151 -35.51 3.79 -23.11
C ASP A 151 -36.76 3.18 -22.42
N THR A 152 -36.59 2.51 -21.27
CA THR A 152 -37.69 1.77 -20.60
C THR A 152 -38.03 2.29 -19.22
N ASP A 153 -37.23 3.23 -18.67
CA ASP A 153 -37.32 3.73 -17.29
C ASP A 153 -37.22 2.64 -16.20
N GLU A 154 -36.76 1.42 -16.57
CA GLU A 154 -36.58 0.33 -15.63
C GLU A 154 -35.25 0.47 -14.89
N GLU A 155 -35.25 0.16 -13.58
CA GLU A 155 -34.02 0.06 -12.81
C GLU A 155 -33.20 -1.16 -13.25
N ILE A 156 -31.94 -0.92 -13.61
CA ILE A 156 -30.97 -1.96 -13.98
C ILE A 156 -29.87 -1.95 -12.95
N GLU A 157 -29.57 -3.11 -12.41
CA GLU A 157 -28.40 -3.35 -11.56
C GLU A 157 -27.30 -4.00 -12.37
N ASN A 158 -26.16 -3.30 -12.54
CA ASN A 158 -25.00 -3.82 -13.24
C ASN A 158 -23.89 -4.21 -12.26
N HIS A 159 -23.42 -5.44 -12.39
CA HIS A 159 -22.25 -5.93 -11.67
C HIS A 159 -21.00 -5.18 -12.12
N MET A 160 -20.24 -4.62 -11.17
CA MET A 160 -18.96 -3.93 -11.45
C MET A 160 -17.96 -4.80 -12.19
N SER A 161 -17.99 -6.13 -12.02
CA SER A 161 -17.13 -7.07 -12.75
C SER A 161 -17.26 -6.99 -14.26
N HIS A 162 -18.43 -6.60 -14.79
CA HIS A 162 -18.65 -6.39 -16.23
C HIS A 162 -18.03 -5.08 -16.74
N PHE A 163 -17.97 -4.04 -15.91
CA PHE A 163 -17.44 -2.73 -16.28
C PHE A 163 -15.92 -2.75 -16.48
N VAL A 164 -15.18 -3.56 -15.71
CA VAL A 164 -13.72 -3.66 -15.81
C VAL A 164 -13.29 -4.35 -17.10
N VAL A 165 -14.04 -5.33 -17.57
CA VAL A 165 -13.77 -6.00 -18.86
C VAL A 165 -13.95 -5.02 -20.04
N ILE A 166 -14.93 -4.13 -19.96
CA ILE A 166 -15.18 -3.13 -21.01
C ILE A 166 -14.10 -2.02 -20.99
N SER A 167 -13.69 -1.52 -19.82
CA SER A 167 -12.66 -0.49 -19.75
C SER A 167 -11.26 -1.01 -20.06
N ALA A 168 -10.93 -2.25 -19.73
CA ALA A 168 -9.67 -2.88 -20.14
C ALA A 168 -9.57 -3.06 -21.66
N HIS A 169 -10.68 -3.32 -22.37
CA HIS A 169 -10.70 -3.37 -23.84
C HIS A 169 -10.56 -1.98 -24.48
N ALA A 170 -11.04 -0.93 -23.85
CA ALA A 170 -10.97 0.44 -24.37
C ALA A 170 -9.57 1.08 -24.24
N VAL A 171 -8.70 0.54 -23.37
CA VAL A 171 -7.32 1.03 -23.16
C VAL A 171 -6.33 0.36 -24.12
N PHE A 172 -6.71 -0.75 -24.79
CA PHE A 172 -5.87 -1.48 -25.74
C PHE A 172 -6.22 -1.24 -27.22
N LEU A 173 -7.10 -0.29 -27.54
CA LEU A 173 -7.37 0.20 -28.88
C LEU A 173 -6.86 1.64 -29.05
#